data_d3f43c86c9c5ad11f4689cc6e0fee644
#
_entry.id   d3f43c86c9c5ad11f4689cc6e0fee644
#
_cell.length_a   1.000
_cell.length_b   1.000
_cell.length_c   1.000
_cell.angle_alpha   90.00
_cell.angle_beta   90.00
_cell.angle_gamma   90.00
#
_symmetry.space_group_name_H-M   'P 1'
#
loop_
_entity.id
_entity.type
_entity.pdbx_description
1 polymer ?
#
loop_
_entity_poly.entity_id
_entity_poly.type
_entity_poly.pdbx_seq_one_letter_code
_entity_poly.pdbx_strand_id
1 'polypeptide(L)'
;MKLLLSRLLLFSTAALTIAAGACGGGDGDAPAATAEPTVDDTPYAGYESTVYGDAANWLCRPDTDDFCDEDLDATVVNADGSVEPEPFEPAEDAPIDCFYVYPTVSVDEGTNSDLAPDPDFEGMVVRNQAARFAGHCRLFAPMYRQITLTALLEGLTSGASPFGAGAAETAYASVLDAWKHYIANDNQGRGVVLIGHSQGSMMLRRLIQEEIDGNARLRGRLVSALLLGSTVAVPEGGDVGGDFANIPLCRDVSQTGCVISYASFRDTAPPPPDSIFGRAVEGMAACTNPANLGGGRGTLHPYFESERAARPFDQRAAVAGVRQPWAAGVEITTPWVTLPDFIEAECVVRNGFSYLEITVLGDPSDPRIDDIGGDIALPSFGLHIVDANVAMGNLVEIVGRQAEAYVAAGN
;
A
#
# COMPACT_ATOMS: atom_id res chain seq x y z
N MET A 1 60.04 -16.77 4.14
CA MET A 1 60.85 -17.06 5.32
C MET A 1 59.88 -17.42 6.47
N LYS A 2 59.61 -18.75 6.60
CA LYS A 2 59.61 -19.53 7.85
C LYS A 2 58.63 -19.04 8.93
N LEU A 3 57.78 -19.80 9.62
CA LEU A 3 57.50 -21.24 9.90
C LEU A 3 56.06 -21.28 10.44
N LEU A 4 55.17 -22.15 10.00
CA LEU A 4 54.79 -23.47 10.53
C LEU A 4 54.81 -23.63 12.05
N LEU A 5 53.64 -23.95 12.67
CA LEU A 5 53.54 -25.08 13.60
C LEU A 5 52.06 -25.49 13.84
N SER A 6 51.83 -26.73 13.44
CA SER A 6 50.74 -27.63 13.83
C SER A 6 50.66 -27.90 15.32
N ARG A 7 49.48 -28.16 15.85
CA ARG A 7 49.24 -29.24 16.82
C ARG A 7 47.84 -29.86 16.70
N LEU A 8 47.91 -31.16 16.66
CA LEU A 8 46.91 -32.23 16.49
C LEU A 8 46.45 -32.76 17.84
N LEU A 9 45.30 -33.47 17.85
CA LEU A 9 44.79 -34.52 18.79
C LEU A 9 44.14 -34.07 20.09
N LEU A 10 42.93 -34.57 20.45
CA LEU A 10 42.65 -35.97 20.83
C LEU A 10 41.12 -36.25 20.84
N PHE A 11 40.76 -37.41 20.31
CA PHE A 11 39.48 -38.10 20.48
C PHE A 11 39.30 -38.61 21.90
N SER A 12 38.05 -38.60 22.41
CA SER A 12 37.67 -39.44 23.53
C SER A 12 36.27 -40.00 23.27
N THR A 13 36.25 -41.30 23.00
CA THR A 13 35.09 -42.18 22.94
C THR A 13 34.65 -42.57 24.32
N ALA A 14 33.38 -42.45 24.66
CA ALA A 14 32.81 -43.13 25.84
C ALA A 14 31.63 -44.00 25.40
N ALA A 15 31.73 -45.24 25.76
CA ALA A 15 30.88 -46.35 25.38
C ALA A 15 29.54 -46.38 26.13
N LEU A 16 28.56 -46.89 25.41
CA LEU A 16 27.19 -47.20 25.79
C LEU A 16 27.13 -48.47 26.63
N THR A 17 26.44 -48.46 27.76
CA THR A 17 25.98 -49.67 28.45
C THR A 17 24.45 -49.72 28.46
N ILE A 18 23.93 -50.75 27.82
CA ILE A 18 22.53 -51.15 27.84
C ILE A 18 22.27 -51.97 29.08
N ALA A 19 21.25 -51.59 29.85
CA ALA A 19 20.67 -52.48 30.87
C ALA A 19 19.19 -52.69 30.53
N ALA A 20 18.83 -53.92 30.19
CA ALA A 20 17.46 -54.37 30.06
C ALA A 20 16.93 -54.76 31.46
N GLY A 21 15.77 -54.27 31.79
CA GLY A 21 15.00 -54.64 32.98
C GLY A 21 13.53 -54.71 32.67
N ALA A 22 12.93 -55.87 32.97
CA ALA A 22 11.60 -56.30 32.55
C ALA A 22 10.47 -55.82 33.46
N CYS A 23 9.30 -55.70 32.83
CA CYS A 23 7.91 -55.87 33.26
C CYS A 23 7.51 -55.65 34.73
N GLY A 24 6.56 -54.74 34.90
CA GLY A 24 5.65 -54.64 36.01
C GLY A 24 4.48 -53.72 35.65
N GLY A 25 3.28 -54.31 35.42
CA GLY A 25 2.06 -53.55 35.18
C GLY A 25 1.59 -52.82 36.42
N GLY A 26 1.05 -51.65 36.21
CA GLY A 26 0.37 -50.86 37.22
C GLY A 26 -0.47 -49.82 36.48
N ASP A 27 -1.79 -50.01 36.49
CA ASP A 27 -2.75 -48.98 36.09
C ASP A 27 -2.61 -47.78 37.03
N GLY A 28 -1.94 -46.77 36.58
CA GLY A 28 -1.88 -45.47 37.21
C GLY A 28 -2.48 -44.43 36.31
N ASP A 29 -3.63 -43.88 36.71
CA ASP A 29 -4.22 -42.69 36.09
C ASP A 29 -3.11 -41.64 35.92
N ALA A 30 -2.80 -41.32 34.67
CA ALA A 30 -1.97 -40.17 34.33
C ALA A 30 -2.70 -38.91 34.82
N PRO A 31 -2.08 -38.02 35.59
CA PRO A 31 -2.69 -36.75 35.92
C PRO A 31 -2.96 -36.02 34.62
N ALA A 32 -4.22 -35.57 34.44
CA ALA A 32 -4.62 -34.71 33.35
C ALA A 32 -3.62 -33.55 33.27
N ALA A 33 -2.97 -33.41 32.13
CA ALA A 33 -2.13 -32.24 31.85
C ALA A 33 -3.00 -30.99 32.07
N THR A 34 -2.71 -30.27 33.12
CA THR A 34 -3.24 -28.91 33.30
C THR A 34 -2.75 -28.14 32.13
N ALA A 35 -3.69 -27.79 31.20
CA ALA A 35 -3.38 -26.84 30.14
C ALA A 35 -2.83 -25.59 30.83
N GLU A 36 -1.58 -25.24 30.53
CA GLU A 36 -1.04 -23.95 30.91
C GLU A 36 -1.98 -22.90 30.32
N PRO A 37 -2.33 -21.84 31.07
CA PRO A 37 -3.13 -20.77 30.53
C PRO A 37 -2.40 -20.25 29.29
N THR A 38 -3.03 -20.38 28.11
CA THR A 38 -2.53 -19.76 26.89
C THR A 38 -2.50 -18.27 27.18
N VAL A 39 -1.32 -17.71 27.35
CA VAL A 39 -1.13 -16.26 27.37
C VAL A 39 -1.73 -15.79 26.06
N ASP A 40 -2.69 -14.89 26.12
CA ASP A 40 -3.24 -14.25 24.94
C ASP A 40 -2.09 -13.53 24.25
N ASP A 41 -1.61 -14.13 23.19
CA ASP A 41 -0.40 -13.76 22.48
C ASP A 41 -0.70 -12.74 21.36
N THR A 42 -1.92 -12.20 21.35
CA THR A 42 -2.37 -11.18 20.40
C THR A 42 -1.62 -9.87 20.67
N PRO A 43 -0.95 -9.28 19.67
CA PRO A 43 -0.37 -7.95 19.82
C PRO A 43 -1.45 -6.96 20.28
N TYR A 44 -1.13 -6.11 21.24
CA TYR A 44 -2.04 -5.18 21.88
C TYR A 44 -3.29 -5.83 22.55
N ALA A 45 -3.20 -7.08 23.03
CA ALA A 45 -4.30 -7.76 23.71
C ALA A 45 -4.99 -6.87 24.73
N GLY A 46 -6.32 -6.78 24.64
CA GLY A 46 -7.14 -5.95 25.51
C GLY A 46 -7.11 -4.44 25.22
N TYR A 47 -6.48 -4.01 24.10
CA TYR A 47 -6.56 -2.63 23.67
C TYR A 47 -7.94 -2.35 23.08
N GLU A 48 -8.58 -1.32 23.57
CA GLU A 48 -9.85 -0.80 23.05
C GLU A 48 -9.72 0.71 22.81
N SER A 49 -10.01 1.13 21.58
CA SER A 49 -10.12 2.54 21.26
C SER A 49 -11.48 3.07 21.65
N THR A 50 -11.53 4.26 22.25
CA THR A 50 -12.79 4.99 22.49
C THR A 50 -13.34 5.62 21.21
N VAL A 51 -12.57 5.59 20.12
CA VAL A 51 -12.92 6.16 18.81
C VAL A 51 -13.26 5.03 17.83
N TYR A 52 -12.33 4.09 17.61
CA TYR A 52 -12.44 3.10 16.53
C TYR A 52 -13.23 1.84 16.89
N GLY A 53 -13.77 1.76 18.10
CA GLY A 53 -14.86 0.84 18.45
C GLY A 53 -16.21 1.21 17.82
N ASP A 54 -16.34 2.46 17.31
CA ASP A 54 -17.51 2.91 16.57
C ASP A 54 -17.29 2.73 15.06
N ALA A 55 -18.17 1.95 14.41
CA ALA A 55 -18.10 1.71 12.97
C ALA A 55 -18.22 2.99 12.13
N ALA A 56 -18.86 4.03 12.64
CA ALA A 56 -18.99 5.33 11.96
C ALA A 56 -17.64 6.05 11.74
N ASN A 57 -16.58 5.65 12.44
CA ASN A 57 -15.23 6.20 12.27
C ASN A 57 -14.37 5.38 11.31
N TRP A 58 -15.01 4.59 10.44
CA TRP A 58 -14.38 3.83 9.38
C TRP A 58 -15.04 4.17 8.04
N LEU A 59 -14.23 4.38 7.00
CA LEU A 59 -14.69 4.49 5.62
C LEU A 59 -15.10 3.12 5.07
N CYS A 60 -14.37 2.08 5.47
CA CYS A 60 -14.63 0.71 5.04
C CYS A 60 -14.36 -0.28 6.17
N ARG A 61 -15.28 -1.22 6.32
CA ARG A 61 -15.19 -2.40 7.20
C ARG A 61 -15.91 -3.59 6.57
N PRO A 62 -15.44 -4.83 6.76
CA PRO A 62 -16.03 -6.01 6.12
C PRO A 62 -17.48 -6.34 6.52
N ASP A 63 -17.98 -5.75 7.59
CA ASP A 63 -19.30 -6.03 8.19
C ASP A 63 -20.28 -4.85 8.08
N THR A 64 -19.95 -3.85 7.28
CA THR A 64 -20.78 -2.66 7.03
C THR A 64 -21.03 -2.49 5.54
N ASP A 65 -22.15 -1.88 5.17
CA ASP A 65 -22.43 -1.39 3.82
C ASP A 65 -21.87 0.03 3.72
N ASP A 66 -20.79 0.22 2.99
CA ASP A 66 -19.99 1.44 3.02
C ASP A 66 -19.41 1.84 1.65
N PHE A 67 -18.48 2.80 1.64
CA PHE A 67 -17.89 3.34 0.40
C PHE A 67 -17.08 2.31 -0.41
N CYS A 68 -16.71 1.17 0.16
CA CYS A 68 -15.97 0.13 -0.54
C CYS A 68 -16.86 -0.92 -1.22
N ASP A 69 -18.18 -0.89 -0.96
CA ASP A 69 -19.16 -1.82 -1.54
C ASP A 69 -19.83 -1.25 -2.81
N GLU A 70 -19.39 -0.08 -3.27
CA GLU A 70 -19.91 0.51 -4.49
C GLU A 70 -19.47 -0.28 -5.72
N ASP A 71 -20.22 -0.10 -6.83
CA ASP A 71 -19.95 -0.74 -8.12
C ASP A 71 -18.55 -0.37 -8.66
N LEU A 72 -17.71 -1.39 -8.87
CA LEU A 72 -16.37 -1.27 -9.44
C LEU A 72 -16.24 -1.94 -10.82
N ASP A 73 -17.35 -2.25 -11.48
CA ASP A 73 -17.33 -2.80 -12.83
C ASP A 73 -16.59 -1.86 -13.78
N ALA A 74 -15.78 -2.42 -14.65
CA ALA A 74 -15.01 -1.67 -15.62
C ALA A 74 -15.38 -2.03 -17.06
N THR A 75 -15.14 -1.10 -17.97
CA THR A 75 -15.10 -1.36 -19.40
C THR A 75 -13.65 -1.40 -19.85
N VAL A 76 -13.25 -2.54 -20.42
CA VAL A 76 -11.97 -2.66 -21.16
C VAL A 76 -12.12 -1.96 -22.49
N VAL A 77 -11.26 -0.99 -22.78
CA VAL A 77 -11.23 -0.23 -24.03
C VAL A 77 -9.98 -0.59 -24.82
N ASN A 78 -10.12 -1.39 -25.85
CA ASN A 78 -9.03 -1.89 -26.68
C ASN A 78 -8.58 -0.86 -27.73
N ALA A 79 -7.36 -0.99 -28.25
CA ALA A 79 -6.76 -0.11 -29.23
C ALA A 79 -7.52 -0.08 -30.60
N ASP A 80 -8.24 -1.16 -30.93
CA ASP A 80 -9.08 -1.23 -32.13
C ASP A 80 -10.49 -0.62 -31.94
N GLY A 81 -10.77 -0.11 -30.74
CA GLY A 81 -12.05 0.51 -30.36
C GLY A 81 -13.10 -0.50 -29.91
N SER A 82 -12.78 -1.78 -29.86
CA SER A 82 -13.66 -2.76 -29.21
C SER A 82 -13.71 -2.55 -27.70
N VAL A 83 -14.85 -2.86 -27.11
CA VAL A 83 -15.07 -2.75 -25.66
C VAL A 83 -15.60 -4.07 -25.12
N GLU A 84 -15.17 -4.41 -23.91
CA GLU A 84 -15.59 -5.59 -23.20
C GLU A 84 -15.93 -5.23 -21.74
N PRO A 85 -16.99 -5.80 -21.15
CA PRO A 85 -17.28 -5.61 -19.74
C PRO A 85 -16.27 -6.42 -18.91
N GLU A 86 -15.82 -5.84 -17.82
CA GLU A 86 -15.02 -6.48 -16.79
C GLU A 86 -15.74 -6.31 -15.45
N PRO A 87 -16.57 -7.28 -15.05
CA PRO A 87 -17.27 -7.24 -13.77
C PRO A 87 -16.28 -7.37 -12.62
N PHE A 88 -16.56 -6.69 -11.52
CA PHE A 88 -15.81 -6.78 -10.28
C PHE A 88 -16.62 -7.55 -9.23
N GLU A 89 -16.01 -8.55 -8.62
CA GLU A 89 -16.60 -9.31 -7.53
C GLU A 89 -15.65 -9.28 -6.32
N PRO A 90 -16.08 -8.79 -5.15
CA PRO A 90 -15.29 -8.90 -3.93
C PRO A 90 -15.17 -10.36 -3.49
N ALA A 91 -14.07 -10.70 -2.83
CA ALA A 91 -13.85 -12.04 -2.32
C ALA A 91 -14.77 -12.32 -1.11
N GLU A 92 -15.61 -13.36 -1.19
CA GLU A 92 -16.48 -13.77 -0.08
C GLU A 92 -15.69 -14.18 1.18
N ASP A 93 -14.59 -14.92 1.00
CA ASP A 93 -13.75 -15.46 2.06
C ASP A 93 -12.27 -15.04 1.86
N ALA A 94 -12.01 -13.73 1.87
CA ALA A 94 -10.67 -13.23 1.70
C ALA A 94 -9.73 -13.75 2.79
N PRO A 95 -8.54 -14.30 2.43
CA PRO A 95 -7.64 -14.94 3.40
C PRO A 95 -6.82 -13.97 4.24
N ILE A 96 -6.67 -12.74 3.80
CA ILE A 96 -5.87 -11.68 4.42
C ILE A 96 -6.70 -10.41 4.61
N ASP A 97 -6.13 -9.43 5.28
CA ASP A 97 -6.71 -8.11 5.46
C ASP A 97 -5.92 -7.05 4.69
N CYS A 98 -6.59 -5.98 4.29
CA CYS A 98 -5.99 -4.75 3.81
C CYS A 98 -6.33 -3.61 4.77
N PHE A 99 -5.32 -2.88 5.25
CA PHE A 99 -5.47 -1.71 6.10
C PHE A 99 -5.04 -0.47 5.32
N TYR A 100 -6.02 0.38 4.96
CA TYR A 100 -5.79 1.53 4.10
C TYR A 100 -5.81 2.84 4.86
N VAL A 101 -4.82 3.70 4.58
CA VAL A 101 -4.74 5.08 5.08
C VAL A 101 -4.66 6.04 3.89
N TYR A 102 -5.68 6.87 3.75
CA TYR A 102 -5.90 7.72 2.57
C TYR A 102 -5.02 9.00 2.59
N PRO A 103 -4.89 9.69 1.43
CA PRO A 103 -4.10 10.92 1.29
C PRO A 103 -4.81 12.14 1.89
N THR A 104 -4.16 13.32 1.76
CA THR A 104 -4.75 14.61 2.08
C THR A 104 -5.90 14.92 1.10
N VAL A 105 -7.13 14.87 1.60
CA VAL A 105 -8.34 15.16 0.80
C VAL A 105 -9.35 16.06 1.50
N SER A 106 -9.41 16.05 2.85
CA SER A 106 -10.39 16.85 3.59
C SER A 106 -10.25 18.34 3.30
N VAL A 107 -11.39 18.98 3.12
CA VAL A 107 -11.54 20.44 2.98
C VAL A 107 -12.07 21.10 4.25
N ASP A 108 -12.08 20.39 5.36
CA ASP A 108 -12.47 20.91 6.65
C ASP A 108 -11.72 22.18 7.02
N GLU A 109 -12.36 23.04 7.80
CA GLU A 109 -11.69 24.19 8.38
C GLU A 109 -10.67 23.74 9.46
N GLY A 110 -9.53 24.38 9.47
CA GLY A 110 -8.48 24.10 10.45
C GLY A 110 -7.36 23.20 9.92
N THR A 111 -6.41 22.90 10.80
CA THR A 111 -5.18 22.20 10.40
C THR A 111 -5.39 20.70 10.26
N ASN A 112 -6.20 20.10 11.13
CA ASN A 112 -6.58 18.68 11.09
C ASN A 112 -8.10 18.56 10.88
N SER A 113 -8.49 17.54 10.10
CA SER A 113 -9.89 17.20 9.86
C SER A 113 -10.58 16.64 11.11
N ASP A 114 -11.89 16.59 11.06
CA ASP A 114 -12.67 15.78 11.99
C ASP A 114 -12.66 14.29 11.58
N LEU A 115 -13.63 13.50 12.04
CA LEU A 115 -13.77 12.07 11.70
C LEU A 115 -15.10 11.77 10.98
N ALA A 116 -15.79 12.80 10.49
CA ALA A 116 -17.00 12.62 9.69
C ALA A 116 -16.61 12.45 8.21
N PRO A 117 -16.90 11.32 7.58
CA PRO A 117 -16.53 11.10 6.19
C PRO A 117 -17.35 11.98 5.24
N ASP A 118 -16.69 12.58 4.27
CA ASP A 118 -17.32 13.26 3.14
C ASP A 118 -17.32 12.33 1.91
N PRO A 119 -18.49 12.03 1.30
CA PRO A 119 -18.57 11.13 0.14
C PRO A 119 -17.84 11.63 -1.09
N ASP A 120 -17.72 12.96 -1.25
CA ASP A 120 -17.07 13.58 -2.42
C ASP A 120 -15.54 13.67 -2.26
N PHE A 121 -15.01 13.49 -1.06
CA PHE A 121 -13.57 13.54 -0.76
C PHE A 121 -13.04 12.22 -0.23
N GLU A 122 -13.32 11.87 1.01
CA GLU A 122 -12.86 10.61 1.60
C GLU A 122 -13.50 9.39 0.92
N GLY A 123 -14.80 9.44 0.64
CA GLY A 123 -15.51 8.38 -0.08
C GLY A 123 -14.95 8.18 -1.50
N MET A 124 -14.74 9.28 -2.25
CA MET A 124 -14.15 9.21 -3.57
C MET A 124 -12.75 8.58 -3.55
N VAL A 125 -11.87 9.01 -2.64
CA VAL A 125 -10.48 8.53 -2.66
C VAL A 125 -10.35 7.07 -2.26
N VAL A 126 -11.18 6.57 -1.34
CA VAL A 126 -11.14 5.15 -0.96
C VAL A 126 -11.58 4.25 -2.11
N ARG A 127 -12.59 4.66 -2.89
CA ARG A 127 -12.99 3.96 -4.13
C ARG A 127 -11.87 3.90 -5.16
N ASN A 128 -11.16 5.02 -5.33
CA ASN A 128 -10.09 5.15 -6.31
C ASN A 128 -8.82 4.39 -5.96
N GLN A 129 -8.52 4.20 -4.67
CA GLN A 129 -7.20 3.73 -4.23
C GLN A 129 -7.24 2.43 -3.43
N ALA A 130 -8.40 2.02 -2.90
CA ALA A 130 -8.47 0.87 -2.00
C ALA A 130 -9.57 -0.14 -2.32
N ALA A 131 -10.76 0.28 -2.73
CA ALA A 131 -11.93 -0.60 -2.84
C ALA A 131 -11.68 -1.85 -3.70
N ARG A 132 -10.94 -1.72 -4.81
CA ARG A 132 -10.64 -2.86 -5.72
C ARG A 132 -9.78 -3.96 -5.08
N PHE A 133 -9.08 -3.69 -3.97
CA PHE A 133 -8.37 -4.73 -3.23
C PHE A 133 -9.32 -5.70 -2.49
N ALA A 134 -10.61 -5.35 -2.34
CA ALA A 134 -11.62 -6.26 -1.79
C ALA A 134 -11.75 -7.57 -2.58
N GLY A 135 -11.25 -7.64 -3.82
CA GLY A 135 -11.09 -8.89 -4.57
C GLY A 135 -10.13 -9.91 -3.92
N HIS A 136 -9.30 -9.52 -2.96
CA HIS A 136 -8.31 -10.39 -2.32
C HIS A 136 -8.22 -10.25 -0.80
N CYS A 137 -8.74 -9.19 -0.19
CA CYS A 137 -8.62 -8.95 1.24
C CYS A 137 -9.91 -8.36 1.85
N ARG A 138 -10.10 -8.59 3.15
CA ARG A 138 -11.09 -7.84 3.92
C ARG A 138 -10.53 -6.43 4.12
N LEU A 139 -11.28 -5.41 3.75
CA LEU A 139 -10.81 -4.04 3.72
C LEU A 139 -11.16 -3.29 5.01
N PHE A 140 -10.17 -2.64 5.60
CA PHE A 140 -10.29 -1.76 6.76
C PHE A 140 -9.69 -0.39 6.43
N ALA A 141 -10.50 0.66 6.47
CA ALA A 141 -10.08 2.02 6.18
C ALA A 141 -10.56 2.97 7.28
N PRO A 142 -9.75 3.25 8.31
CA PRO A 142 -10.16 4.17 9.36
C PRO A 142 -10.21 5.62 8.88
N MET A 143 -11.19 6.38 9.35
CA MET A 143 -11.09 7.83 9.36
C MET A 143 -9.94 8.25 10.29
N TYR A 144 -9.19 9.27 9.90
CA TYR A 144 -8.14 9.81 10.77
C TYR A 144 -8.08 11.32 10.64
N ARG A 145 -7.62 12.00 11.68
CA ARG A 145 -7.48 13.46 11.69
C ARG A 145 -6.33 13.90 10.80
N GLN A 146 -6.52 13.73 9.49
CA GLN A 146 -5.54 14.12 8.48
C GLN A 146 -5.23 15.62 8.56
N ILE A 147 -4.06 16.02 8.12
CA ILE A 147 -3.77 17.42 7.80
C ILE A 147 -4.62 17.77 6.59
N THR A 148 -5.42 18.83 6.71
CA THR A 148 -6.39 19.20 5.70
C THR A 148 -5.74 19.78 4.44
N LEU A 149 -6.46 19.71 3.33
CA LEU A 149 -6.06 20.37 2.11
C LEU A 149 -6.02 21.89 2.26
N THR A 150 -6.94 22.44 3.07
CA THR A 150 -6.93 23.86 3.43
C THR A 150 -5.60 24.25 4.06
N ALA A 151 -5.13 23.51 5.06
CA ALA A 151 -3.84 23.76 5.70
C ALA A 151 -2.65 23.54 4.75
N LEU A 152 -2.74 22.53 3.86
CA LEU A 152 -1.70 22.28 2.85
C LEU A 152 -1.56 23.45 1.88
N LEU A 153 -2.67 23.98 1.36
CA LEU A 153 -2.68 25.12 0.44
C LEU A 153 -2.24 26.42 1.13
N GLU A 154 -2.64 26.64 2.38
CA GLU A 154 -2.15 27.76 3.17
C GLU A 154 -0.64 27.67 3.40
N GLY A 155 -0.12 26.50 3.71
CA GLY A 155 1.31 26.25 3.85
C GLY A 155 2.10 26.57 2.57
N LEU A 156 1.61 26.09 1.42
CA LEU A 156 2.23 26.37 0.11
C LEU A 156 2.25 27.86 -0.23
N THR A 157 1.23 28.62 0.16
CA THR A 157 1.14 30.06 -0.12
C THR A 157 1.90 30.93 0.88
N SER A 158 1.94 30.54 2.13
CA SER A 158 2.63 31.29 3.21
C SER A 158 4.11 30.93 3.37
N GLY A 159 4.54 29.80 2.80
CA GLY A 159 5.87 29.21 3.04
C GLY A 159 6.00 28.54 4.41
N ALA A 160 4.92 28.42 5.18
CA ALA A 160 4.91 27.67 6.43
C ALA A 160 4.74 26.18 6.14
N SER A 161 5.34 25.32 6.97
CA SER A 161 5.10 23.87 6.82
C SER A 161 3.70 23.52 7.31
N PRO A 162 2.80 22.97 6.47
CA PRO A 162 1.50 22.48 6.92
C PRO A 162 1.67 21.25 7.84
N PHE A 163 2.79 20.55 7.72
CA PHE A 163 3.17 19.39 8.53
C PHE A 163 3.87 19.82 9.83
N GLY A 164 3.44 20.93 10.45
CA GLY A 164 3.93 21.32 11.77
C GLY A 164 3.77 20.18 12.79
N ALA A 165 4.72 20.06 13.73
CA ALA A 165 4.84 18.90 14.61
C ALA A 165 3.51 18.50 15.30
N GLY A 166 2.70 19.46 15.75
CA GLY A 166 1.42 19.16 16.40
C GLY A 166 0.37 18.55 15.48
N ALA A 167 0.29 19.00 14.22
CA ALA A 167 -0.66 18.49 13.24
C ALA A 167 -0.31 17.07 12.79
N ALA A 168 0.97 16.81 12.52
CA ALA A 168 1.46 15.50 12.14
C ALA A 168 1.28 14.47 13.27
N GLU A 169 1.52 14.87 14.53
CA GLU A 169 1.28 14.01 15.70
C GLU A 169 -0.20 13.69 15.88
N THR A 170 -1.10 14.64 15.67
CA THR A 170 -2.55 14.42 15.73
C THR A 170 -3.00 13.41 14.68
N ALA A 171 -2.53 13.54 13.44
CA ALA A 171 -2.82 12.61 12.36
C ALA A 171 -2.29 11.21 12.67
N TYR A 172 -1.02 11.11 13.08
CA TYR A 172 -0.40 9.83 13.40
C TYR A 172 -1.04 9.15 14.61
N ALA A 173 -1.37 9.90 15.66
CA ALA A 173 -2.04 9.34 16.84
C ALA A 173 -3.39 8.69 16.48
N SER A 174 -4.13 9.27 15.53
CA SER A 174 -5.38 8.66 15.03
C SER A 174 -5.11 7.34 14.31
N VAL A 175 -4.12 7.30 13.41
CA VAL A 175 -3.76 6.07 12.67
C VAL A 175 -3.24 5.00 13.63
N LEU A 176 -2.42 5.36 14.61
CA LEU A 176 -1.89 4.43 15.60
C LEU A 176 -2.99 3.84 16.49
N ASP A 177 -3.96 4.66 16.91
CA ASP A 177 -5.12 4.22 17.70
C ASP A 177 -5.99 3.24 16.89
N ALA A 178 -6.29 3.58 15.63
CA ALA A 178 -7.01 2.70 14.71
C ALA A 178 -6.29 1.36 14.48
N TRP A 179 -4.99 1.42 14.24
CA TRP A 179 -4.15 0.23 14.05
C TRP A 179 -4.17 -0.69 15.27
N LYS A 180 -3.98 -0.14 16.46
CA LYS A 180 -3.98 -0.93 17.70
C LYS A 180 -5.34 -1.57 17.97
N HIS A 181 -6.42 -0.83 17.73
CA HIS A 181 -7.76 -1.36 17.85
C HIS A 181 -8.02 -2.49 16.86
N TYR A 182 -7.69 -2.27 15.58
CA TYR A 182 -7.84 -3.26 14.52
C TYR A 182 -7.06 -4.55 14.81
N ILE A 183 -5.79 -4.46 15.19
CA ILE A 183 -4.98 -5.64 15.48
C ILE A 183 -5.50 -6.41 16.69
N ALA A 184 -5.99 -5.70 17.71
CA ALA A 184 -6.50 -6.31 18.95
C ALA A 184 -7.86 -7.00 18.77
N ASN A 185 -8.75 -6.42 17.93
CA ASN A 185 -10.16 -6.80 17.92
C ASN A 185 -10.62 -7.41 16.58
N ASP A 186 -10.09 -6.94 15.45
CA ASP A 186 -10.64 -7.25 14.12
C ASP A 186 -9.76 -8.18 13.28
N ASN A 187 -8.44 -8.09 13.39
CA ASN A 187 -7.48 -8.81 12.53
C ASN A 187 -7.48 -10.32 12.74
N GLN A 188 -7.70 -10.81 13.97
CA GLN A 188 -7.76 -12.24 14.31
C GLN A 188 -6.54 -13.05 13.85
N GLY A 189 -5.37 -12.43 13.83
CA GLY A 189 -4.11 -13.10 13.44
C GLY A 189 -3.87 -13.24 11.94
N ARG A 190 -4.72 -12.69 11.10
CA ARG A 190 -4.57 -12.72 9.63
C ARG A 190 -3.34 -11.93 9.16
N GLY A 191 -2.83 -12.28 7.99
CA GLY A 191 -1.87 -11.46 7.27
C GLY A 191 -2.48 -10.11 6.89
N VAL A 192 -1.67 -9.05 6.84
CA VAL A 192 -2.14 -7.71 6.52
C VAL A 192 -1.30 -7.07 5.42
N VAL A 193 -1.97 -6.48 4.45
CA VAL A 193 -1.39 -5.54 3.48
C VAL A 193 -1.69 -4.13 3.99
N LEU A 194 -0.64 -3.32 4.16
CA LEU A 194 -0.78 -1.90 4.46
C LEU A 194 -0.83 -1.12 3.15
N ILE A 195 -1.84 -0.31 2.95
CA ILE A 195 -2.01 0.48 1.73
C ILE A 195 -2.07 1.95 2.12
N GLY A 196 -1.20 2.76 1.55
CA GLY A 196 -1.21 4.20 1.77
C GLY A 196 -0.85 4.98 0.52
N HIS A 197 -1.36 6.21 0.47
CA HIS A 197 -0.98 7.17 -0.54
C HIS A 197 -0.67 8.53 0.11
N SER A 198 0.37 9.23 -0.39
CA SER A 198 0.71 10.58 0.06
C SER A 198 0.87 10.67 1.59
N GLN A 199 0.07 11.50 2.27
CA GLN A 199 0.06 11.61 3.73
C GLN A 199 -0.20 10.26 4.41
N GLY A 200 -1.11 9.44 3.87
CA GLY A 200 -1.37 8.08 4.37
C GLY A 200 -0.13 7.20 4.33
N SER A 201 0.66 7.27 3.24
CA SER A 201 1.95 6.58 3.17
C SER A 201 2.96 7.08 4.21
N MET A 202 2.97 8.39 4.50
CA MET A 202 3.85 8.95 5.55
C MET A 202 3.45 8.42 6.94
N MET A 203 2.15 8.32 7.22
CA MET A 203 1.64 7.77 8.49
C MET A 203 1.98 6.28 8.61
N LEU A 204 1.74 5.50 7.55
CA LEU A 204 2.06 4.07 7.54
C LEU A 204 3.55 3.79 7.59
N ARG A 205 4.39 4.60 6.92
CA ARG A 205 5.85 4.49 7.04
C ARG A 205 6.28 4.63 8.49
N ARG A 206 5.76 5.64 9.20
CA ARG A 206 6.04 5.84 10.62
C ARG A 206 5.51 4.69 11.48
N LEU A 207 4.30 4.20 11.20
CA LEU A 207 3.72 3.03 11.87
C LEU A 207 4.61 1.79 11.72
N ILE A 208 5.11 1.55 10.52
CA ILE A 208 6.02 0.43 10.26
C ILE A 208 7.32 0.59 11.06
N GLN A 209 7.91 1.79 11.07
CA GLN A 209 9.14 2.07 11.80
C GLN A 209 8.99 1.87 13.32
N GLU A 210 7.90 2.37 13.89
CA GLU A 210 7.72 2.42 15.34
C GLU A 210 7.12 1.11 15.91
N GLU A 211 6.20 0.45 15.19
CA GLU A 211 5.42 -0.66 15.72
C GLU A 211 5.75 -2.01 15.07
N ILE A 212 6.12 -2.05 13.78
CA ILE A 212 6.17 -3.30 13.01
C ILE A 212 7.61 -3.78 12.76
N ASP A 213 8.48 -2.93 12.22
CA ASP A 213 9.80 -3.34 11.73
C ASP A 213 10.67 -3.98 12.83
N GLY A 214 10.64 -3.45 14.06
CA GLY A 214 11.32 -4.01 15.22
C GLY A 214 10.61 -5.19 15.87
N ASN A 215 9.33 -5.42 15.58
CA ASN A 215 8.49 -6.43 16.22
C ASN A 215 8.33 -7.65 15.31
N ALA A 216 9.06 -8.74 15.61
CA ALA A 216 9.06 -9.95 14.78
C ALA A 216 7.66 -10.57 14.58
N ARG A 217 6.76 -10.42 15.57
CA ARG A 217 5.40 -10.95 15.49
C ARG A 217 4.54 -10.14 14.53
N LEU A 218 4.52 -8.80 14.65
CA LEU A 218 3.79 -7.93 13.73
C LEU A 218 4.40 -7.98 12.33
N ARG A 219 5.73 -8.04 12.24
CA ARG A 219 6.41 -8.23 10.95
C ARG A 219 6.04 -9.57 10.29
N GLY A 220 5.83 -10.64 11.06
CA GLY A 220 5.35 -11.93 10.57
C GLY A 220 3.93 -11.90 10.03
N ARG A 221 3.11 -10.90 10.41
CA ARG A 221 1.77 -10.67 9.83
C ARG A 221 1.78 -9.75 8.60
N LEU A 222 2.89 -9.06 8.34
CA LEU A 222 2.98 -8.16 7.19
C LEU A 222 3.08 -8.99 5.90
N VAL A 223 2.02 -8.98 5.10
CA VAL A 223 2.04 -9.52 3.73
C VAL A 223 2.84 -8.59 2.84
N SER A 224 2.48 -7.32 2.79
CA SER A 224 3.27 -6.26 2.16
C SER A 224 2.80 -4.87 2.60
N ALA A 225 3.56 -3.83 2.22
CA ALA A 225 3.14 -2.44 2.36
C ALA A 225 3.24 -1.73 1.01
N LEU A 226 2.13 -1.16 0.55
CA LEU A 226 2.04 -0.31 -0.63
C LEU A 226 2.10 1.14 -0.16
N LEU A 227 3.27 1.78 -0.25
CA LEU A 227 3.51 3.16 0.20
C LEU A 227 3.71 4.07 -1.00
N LEU A 228 2.60 4.48 -1.61
CA LEU A 228 2.55 5.19 -2.89
C LEU A 228 2.60 6.70 -2.68
N GLY A 229 3.16 7.42 -3.67
CA GLY A 229 3.18 8.89 -3.66
C GLY A 229 3.91 9.47 -2.43
N SER A 230 4.90 8.77 -1.92
CA SER A 230 5.71 9.19 -0.78
C SER A 230 7.15 8.70 -0.96
N THR A 231 8.05 9.11 -0.05
CA THR A 231 9.44 8.65 -0.08
C THR A 231 9.67 7.62 1.02
N VAL A 232 10.09 6.43 0.61
CA VAL A 232 10.73 5.43 1.47
C VAL A 232 12.22 5.47 1.15
N ALA A 233 13.06 5.70 2.16
CA ALA A 233 14.51 5.75 1.97
C ALA A 233 15.10 4.34 2.00
N VAL A 234 16.03 4.06 1.08
CA VAL A 234 16.86 2.85 1.04
C VAL A 234 18.32 3.24 0.81
N PRO A 235 19.29 2.41 1.22
CA PRO A 235 20.69 2.61 0.85
C PRO A 235 20.87 2.59 -0.67
N GLU A 236 21.87 3.29 -1.19
CA GLU A 236 22.21 3.22 -2.61
C GLU A 236 22.55 1.77 -3.02
N GLY A 237 21.79 1.24 -3.99
CA GLY A 237 21.93 -0.15 -4.45
C GLY A 237 21.44 -1.21 -3.45
N GLY A 238 20.75 -0.82 -2.39
CA GLY A 238 20.18 -1.72 -1.39
C GLY A 238 18.65 -1.69 -1.37
N ASP A 239 18.06 -2.73 -0.80
CA ASP A 239 16.60 -2.87 -0.65
C ASP A 239 16.13 -2.75 0.79
N VAL A 240 17.04 -2.77 1.75
CA VAL A 240 16.77 -2.75 3.20
C VAL A 240 17.85 -1.96 3.93
N GLY A 241 17.54 -1.44 5.12
CA GLY A 241 18.50 -0.70 5.94
C GLY A 241 18.43 0.81 5.82
N GLY A 242 17.40 1.34 5.16
CA GLY A 242 17.07 2.77 5.14
C GLY A 242 16.00 3.10 6.20
N ASP A 243 14.80 3.43 5.74
CA ASP A 243 13.65 3.66 6.65
C ASP A 243 13.30 2.41 7.47
N PHE A 244 13.53 1.22 6.93
CA PHE A 244 13.23 -0.05 7.58
C PHE A 244 14.50 -0.90 7.73
N ALA A 245 14.75 -1.40 8.93
CA ALA A 245 15.93 -2.19 9.23
C ALA A 245 15.79 -3.66 8.79
N ASN A 246 14.55 -4.18 8.70
CA ASN A 246 14.27 -5.60 8.49
C ASN A 246 13.34 -5.87 7.29
N ILE A 247 12.60 -4.88 6.81
CA ILE A 247 11.61 -5.03 5.74
C ILE A 247 12.21 -4.54 4.43
N PRO A 248 12.46 -5.43 3.45
CA PRO A 248 13.04 -5.07 2.16
C PRO A 248 12.00 -4.51 1.18
N LEU A 249 12.47 -3.98 0.05
CA LEU A 249 11.61 -3.74 -1.12
C LEU A 249 11.17 -5.07 -1.75
N CYS A 250 9.95 -5.09 -2.32
CA CYS A 250 9.47 -6.24 -3.09
C CYS A 250 10.20 -6.34 -4.44
N ARG A 251 10.67 -7.55 -4.78
CA ARG A 251 11.35 -7.86 -6.05
C ARG A 251 10.73 -9.02 -6.81
N ASP A 252 9.71 -9.64 -6.23
CA ASP A 252 8.94 -10.72 -6.84
C ASP A 252 7.48 -10.61 -6.45
N VAL A 253 6.56 -11.01 -7.34
CA VAL A 253 5.12 -10.90 -7.14
C VAL A 253 4.58 -11.78 -6.01
N SER A 254 5.32 -12.82 -5.63
CA SER A 254 4.96 -13.73 -4.54
C SER A 254 5.73 -13.44 -3.24
N GLN A 255 6.63 -12.45 -3.25
CA GLN A 255 7.40 -12.07 -2.07
C GLN A 255 6.50 -11.42 -1.02
N THR A 256 6.54 -11.93 0.23
CA THR A 256 5.86 -11.36 1.38
C THR A 256 6.84 -10.67 2.33
N GLY A 257 6.32 -9.86 3.27
CA GLY A 257 7.14 -9.10 4.23
C GLY A 257 7.98 -8.00 3.56
N CYS A 258 7.46 -7.35 2.51
CA CYS A 258 8.20 -6.38 1.71
C CYS A 258 7.39 -5.12 1.41
N VAL A 259 8.04 -4.12 0.83
CA VAL A 259 7.45 -2.80 0.52
C VAL A 259 7.45 -2.54 -0.98
N ILE A 260 6.34 -2.06 -1.50
CA ILE A 260 6.20 -1.44 -2.81
C ILE A 260 6.09 0.07 -2.59
N SER A 261 6.96 0.84 -3.21
CA SER A 261 6.96 2.31 -3.08
C SER A 261 7.44 2.96 -4.35
N TYR A 262 6.77 4.02 -4.75
CA TYR A 262 7.15 4.90 -5.84
C TYR A 262 6.40 6.24 -5.77
N ALA A 263 6.95 7.23 -6.43
CA ALA A 263 6.24 8.43 -6.89
C ALA A 263 6.35 8.46 -8.42
N SER A 264 5.29 8.79 -9.15
CA SER A 264 5.27 8.70 -10.60
C SER A 264 5.39 10.07 -11.28
N PHE A 265 6.13 10.09 -12.38
CA PHE A 265 6.32 11.25 -13.26
C PHE A 265 6.27 10.80 -14.71
N ARG A 266 5.82 11.70 -15.60
CA ARG A 266 5.86 11.43 -17.04
C ARG A 266 7.30 11.39 -17.55
N ASP A 267 7.56 10.58 -18.58
CA ASP A 267 8.81 10.61 -19.34
C ASP A 267 9.05 11.98 -20.01
N THR A 268 7.98 12.67 -20.41
CA THR A 268 7.99 14.00 -21.00
C THR A 268 8.10 15.15 -19.98
N ALA A 269 7.83 14.87 -18.69
CA ALA A 269 7.87 15.83 -17.60
C ALA A 269 8.51 15.20 -16.34
N PRO A 270 9.84 14.97 -16.35
CA PRO A 270 10.55 14.40 -15.21
C PRO A 270 10.55 15.35 -14.00
N PRO A 271 10.85 14.86 -12.78
CA PRO A 271 10.88 15.69 -11.58
C PRO A 271 11.73 16.94 -11.74
N PRO A 272 11.16 18.14 -11.51
CA PRO A 272 11.94 19.37 -11.48
C PRO A 272 12.85 19.43 -10.23
N PRO A 273 13.86 20.33 -10.19
CA PRO A 273 14.81 20.40 -9.07
C PRO A 273 14.21 20.61 -7.69
N ASP A 274 13.04 21.24 -7.62
CA ASP A 274 12.26 21.53 -6.41
C ASP A 274 11.18 20.50 -6.11
N SER A 275 11.17 19.35 -6.82
CA SER A 275 10.24 18.27 -6.51
C SER A 275 10.46 17.75 -5.08
N ILE A 276 9.33 17.55 -4.39
CA ILE A 276 9.29 17.00 -3.03
C ILE A 276 9.28 15.47 -3.04
N PHE A 277 9.07 14.85 -4.22
CA PHE A 277 9.05 13.40 -4.41
C PHE A 277 10.28 12.91 -5.19
N GLY A 278 10.60 11.63 -5.02
CA GLY A 278 11.69 10.97 -5.74
C GLY A 278 13.08 11.22 -5.14
N ARG A 279 13.19 11.88 -3.99
CA ARG A 279 14.44 12.05 -3.24
C ARG A 279 14.26 11.68 -1.78
N ALA A 280 15.26 11.03 -1.20
CA ALA A 280 15.39 10.85 0.25
C ALA A 280 16.38 11.88 0.83
N VAL A 281 16.26 12.16 2.12
CA VAL A 281 17.22 13.01 2.85
C VAL A 281 18.57 12.29 2.97
N GLU A 282 18.51 10.98 3.24
CA GLU A 282 19.67 10.09 3.27
C GLU A 282 19.38 8.89 2.37
N GLY A 283 20.39 8.38 1.66
CA GLY A 283 20.24 7.27 0.71
C GLY A 283 19.51 7.69 -0.57
N MET A 284 18.67 6.79 -1.07
CA MET A 284 17.85 6.96 -2.27
C MET A 284 16.37 6.81 -1.96
N ALA A 285 15.51 7.50 -2.70
CA ALA A 285 14.09 7.17 -2.70
C ALA A 285 13.88 5.79 -3.34
N ALA A 286 13.13 4.93 -2.67
CA ALA A 286 12.73 3.63 -3.20
C ALA A 286 11.88 3.83 -4.45
N CYS A 287 12.11 2.97 -5.44
CA CYS A 287 11.24 2.80 -6.59
C CYS A 287 11.09 1.30 -6.88
N THR A 288 9.85 0.84 -6.89
CA THR A 288 9.47 -0.51 -7.32
C THR A 288 8.45 -0.39 -8.42
N ASN A 289 8.73 -0.95 -9.60
CA ASN A 289 7.79 -0.93 -10.72
C ASN A 289 6.74 -2.04 -10.55
N PRO A 290 5.45 -1.73 -10.34
CA PRO A 290 4.41 -2.76 -10.17
C PRO A 290 4.24 -3.68 -11.38
N ALA A 291 4.58 -3.20 -12.59
CA ALA A 291 4.55 -4.02 -13.79
C ALA A 291 5.75 -4.98 -13.90
N ASN A 292 6.83 -4.73 -13.14
CA ASN A 292 8.04 -5.55 -13.16
C ASN A 292 8.86 -5.32 -11.88
N LEU A 293 8.48 -5.96 -10.77
CA LEU A 293 9.14 -5.82 -9.47
C LEU A 293 10.63 -6.21 -9.52
N GLY A 294 10.99 -7.13 -10.41
CA GLY A 294 12.39 -7.53 -10.66
C GLY A 294 13.25 -6.45 -11.31
N GLY A 295 12.63 -5.37 -11.79
CA GLY A 295 13.27 -4.22 -12.44
C GLY A 295 13.09 -4.19 -13.95
N GLY A 296 13.35 -3.02 -14.53
CA GLY A 296 13.13 -2.74 -15.94
C GLY A 296 11.71 -2.28 -16.27
N ARG A 297 11.46 -2.14 -17.59
CA ARG A 297 10.18 -1.65 -18.12
C ARG A 297 9.10 -2.74 -18.06
N GLY A 298 7.84 -2.32 -17.90
CA GLY A 298 6.68 -3.20 -17.97
C GLY A 298 5.42 -2.42 -18.27
N THR A 299 4.38 -3.13 -18.74
CA THR A 299 3.07 -2.56 -19.05
C THR A 299 2.23 -2.47 -17.80
N LEU A 300 1.67 -1.30 -17.55
CA LEU A 300 0.75 -1.05 -16.45
C LEU A 300 -0.69 -1.39 -16.86
N HIS A 301 -1.45 -1.81 -15.87
CA HIS A 301 -2.88 -2.08 -15.97
C HIS A 301 -3.64 -1.01 -15.17
N PRO A 302 -4.02 0.11 -15.80
CA PRO A 302 -4.66 1.23 -15.12
C PRO A 302 -6.15 0.99 -14.90
N TYR A 303 -6.72 1.62 -13.86
CA TYR A 303 -8.16 1.81 -13.69
C TYR A 303 -8.45 3.28 -13.42
N PHE A 304 -9.30 3.86 -14.26
CA PHE A 304 -9.75 5.24 -14.13
C PHE A 304 -11.27 5.30 -14.04
N GLU A 305 -11.81 6.35 -13.43
CA GLU A 305 -13.24 6.60 -13.48
C GLU A 305 -13.69 6.86 -14.92
N SER A 306 -14.80 6.24 -15.33
CA SER A 306 -15.37 6.37 -16.67
C SER A 306 -15.83 7.81 -16.94
N GLU A 307 -16.48 8.42 -15.95
CA GLU A 307 -16.75 9.85 -15.98
C GLU A 307 -15.49 10.59 -15.53
N ARG A 308 -14.84 11.23 -16.48
CA ARG A 308 -13.76 12.19 -16.17
C ARG A 308 -14.36 13.43 -15.49
N ALA A 309 -14.90 13.24 -14.28
CA ALA A 309 -15.36 14.34 -13.47
C ALA A 309 -14.19 15.29 -13.26
N ALA A 310 -14.43 16.60 -13.40
CA ALA A 310 -13.47 17.60 -12.96
C ALA A 310 -13.31 17.44 -11.46
N ARG A 311 -12.32 16.67 -11.04
CA ARG A 311 -11.97 16.53 -9.62
C ARG A 311 -11.60 17.91 -9.08
N PRO A 312 -11.87 18.22 -7.82
CA PRO A 312 -11.52 19.51 -7.23
C PRO A 312 -10.06 19.91 -7.41
N PHE A 313 -9.18 18.93 -7.68
CA PHE A 313 -7.74 19.11 -7.85
C PHE A 313 -7.26 19.00 -9.28
N ASP A 314 -8.07 18.50 -10.21
CA ASP A 314 -7.75 18.46 -11.63
C ASP A 314 -8.10 19.79 -12.30
N GLN A 315 -7.44 20.86 -11.86
CA GLN A 315 -7.65 22.20 -12.43
C GLN A 315 -7.28 22.27 -13.91
N ARG A 316 -6.47 21.37 -14.44
CA ARG A 316 -6.13 21.33 -15.87
C ARG A 316 -7.21 20.66 -16.69
N ALA A 317 -7.86 19.62 -16.21
CA ALA A 317 -9.04 19.07 -16.87
C ALA A 317 -10.18 20.12 -16.92
N ALA A 318 -10.33 20.94 -15.87
CA ALA A 318 -11.26 22.05 -15.84
C ALA A 318 -10.85 23.20 -16.78
N VAL A 319 -9.54 23.48 -16.92
CA VAL A 319 -9.02 24.56 -17.79
C VAL A 319 -8.98 24.16 -19.27
N ALA A 320 -8.76 22.87 -19.57
CA ALA A 320 -8.79 22.37 -20.94
C ALA A 320 -10.21 22.30 -21.54
N GLY A 321 -11.26 22.45 -20.72
CA GLY A 321 -12.65 22.61 -21.19
C GLY A 321 -13.23 21.43 -21.97
N VAL A 322 -12.50 20.31 -22.07
CA VAL A 322 -12.90 19.18 -22.90
C VAL A 322 -12.90 17.92 -22.05
N ARG A 323 -14.08 17.51 -21.60
CA ARG A 323 -14.31 16.11 -21.23
C ARG A 323 -14.20 15.29 -22.52
N GLN A 324 -13.01 14.79 -22.79
CA GLN A 324 -12.86 13.83 -23.89
C GLN A 324 -13.32 12.46 -23.38
N PRO A 325 -14.14 11.72 -24.14
CA PRO A 325 -14.46 10.34 -23.84
C PRO A 325 -13.15 9.53 -23.88
N TRP A 326 -13.10 8.43 -23.12
CA TRP A 326 -11.96 7.52 -23.12
C TRP A 326 -11.66 6.91 -24.50
N ALA A 327 -12.69 6.80 -25.34
CA ALA A 327 -12.54 6.47 -26.76
C ALA A 327 -13.61 7.18 -27.60
N ALA A 328 -13.24 7.60 -28.81
CA ALA A 328 -14.13 8.29 -29.73
C ALA A 328 -15.24 7.36 -30.23
N GLY A 329 -16.50 7.78 -30.06
CA GLY A 329 -17.68 7.03 -30.54
C GLY A 329 -18.02 5.79 -29.73
N VAL A 330 -17.40 5.57 -28.58
CA VAL A 330 -17.67 4.46 -27.66
C VAL A 330 -18.50 4.96 -26.48
N GLU A 331 -19.60 4.26 -26.19
CA GLU A 331 -20.40 4.48 -24.98
C GLU A 331 -19.88 3.59 -23.85
N ILE A 332 -19.54 4.19 -22.73
CA ILE A 332 -19.09 3.50 -21.52
C ILE A 332 -20.16 3.69 -20.47
N THR A 333 -20.69 2.57 -19.95
CA THR A 333 -21.80 2.57 -19.00
C THR A 333 -21.38 2.10 -17.60
N THR A 334 -20.18 1.53 -17.48
CA THR A 334 -19.60 1.12 -16.18
C THR A 334 -18.95 2.31 -15.47
N PRO A 335 -18.84 2.29 -14.14
CA PRO A 335 -18.21 3.38 -13.40
C PRO A 335 -16.70 3.49 -13.66
N TRP A 336 -16.05 2.43 -14.15
CA TRP A 336 -14.61 2.39 -14.38
C TRP A 336 -14.25 2.01 -15.81
N VAL A 337 -13.03 2.41 -16.21
CA VAL A 337 -12.41 2.00 -17.48
C VAL A 337 -11.00 1.47 -17.23
N THR A 338 -10.59 0.51 -18.04
CA THR A 338 -9.20 0.09 -18.17
C THR A 338 -8.78 0.11 -19.64
N LEU A 339 -7.50 0.44 -19.88
CA LEU A 339 -6.93 0.57 -21.22
C LEU A 339 -5.71 -0.34 -21.33
N PRO A 340 -5.87 -1.55 -21.89
CA PRO A 340 -4.75 -2.48 -22.09
C PRO A 340 -3.68 -1.88 -23.00
N ASP A 341 -2.40 -2.17 -22.70
CA ASP A 341 -1.23 -1.75 -23.49
C ASP A 341 -1.17 -0.24 -23.76
N PHE A 342 -1.67 0.56 -22.83
CA PHE A 342 -1.75 2.02 -22.99
C PHE A 342 -0.69 2.78 -22.19
N ILE A 343 -0.18 2.18 -21.12
CA ILE A 343 0.82 2.80 -20.24
C ILE A 343 1.96 1.82 -19.99
N GLU A 344 3.18 2.29 -20.15
CA GLU A 344 4.37 1.58 -19.68
C GLU A 344 5.05 2.34 -18.54
N ALA A 345 5.76 1.62 -17.70
CA ALA A 345 6.53 2.21 -16.62
C ALA A 345 7.90 1.56 -16.43
N GLU A 346 8.84 2.37 -15.93
CA GLU A 346 10.17 1.93 -15.52
C GLU A 346 10.66 2.75 -14.33
N CYS A 347 11.27 2.10 -13.34
CA CYS A 347 11.99 2.82 -12.29
C CYS A 347 13.28 3.39 -12.85
N VAL A 348 13.45 4.70 -12.79
CA VAL A 348 14.63 5.40 -13.29
C VAL A 348 15.32 6.21 -12.21
N VAL A 349 16.63 6.33 -12.32
CA VAL A 349 17.44 7.26 -11.52
C VAL A 349 17.99 8.33 -12.45
N ARG A 350 17.54 9.58 -12.28
CA ARG A 350 17.94 10.70 -13.14
C ARG A 350 18.06 11.99 -12.33
N ASN A 351 19.18 12.69 -12.47
CA ASN A 351 19.44 13.97 -11.78
C ASN A 351 19.27 13.91 -10.25
N GLY A 352 19.61 12.77 -9.64
CA GLY A 352 19.48 12.55 -8.19
C GLY A 352 18.05 12.28 -7.71
N PHE A 353 17.10 12.02 -8.63
CA PHE A 353 15.78 11.52 -8.33
C PHE A 353 15.67 10.03 -8.73
N SER A 354 14.95 9.27 -7.92
CA SER A 354 14.53 7.90 -8.21
C SER A 354 13.00 7.87 -8.21
N TYR A 355 12.38 7.51 -9.33
CA TYR A 355 10.94 7.61 -9.53
C TYR A 355 10.45 6.61 -10.58
N LEU A 356 9.15 6.36 -10.59
CA LEU A 356 8.48 5.59 -11.63
C LEU A 356 8.21 6.50 -12.82
N GLU A 357 8.96 6.30 -13.90
CA GLU A 357 8.76 7.00 -15.17
C GLU A 357 7.60 6.37 -15.93
N ILE A 358 6.59 7.16 -16.24
CA ILE A 358 5.36 6.77 -16.93
C ILE A 358 5.44 7.23 -18.38
N THR A 359 5.31 6.29 -19.31
CA THR A 359 5.17 6.55 -20.74
C THR A 359 3.75 6.21 -21.18
N VAL A 360 3.01 7.19 -21.66
CA VAL A 360 1.69 7.00 -22.26
C VAL A 360 1.88 6.67 -23.73
N LEU A 361 1.33 5.55 -24.18
CA LEU A 361 1.43 5.05 -25.56
C LEU A 361 0.24 5.54 -26.40
N GLY A 362 -0.03 6.84 -26.37
CA GLY A 362 -1.07 7.44 -27.21
C GLY A 362 -0.79 7.24 -28.70
N ASP A 363 -1.80 6.85 -29.47
CA ASP A 363 -1.74 6.68 -30.93
C ASP A 363 -2.93 7.40 -31.59
N PRO A 364 -2.70 8.53 -32.31
CA PRO A 364 -3.77 9.25 -32.99
C PRO A 364 -4.55 8.43 -34.02
N SER A 365 -4.07 7.24 -34.37
CA SER A 365 -4.75 6.32 -35.29
C SER A 365 -5.74 5.38 -34.62
N ASP A 366 -5.66 5.24 -33.28
CA ASP A 366 -6.62 4.46 -32.51
C ASP A 366 -7.74 5.38 -31.93
N PRO A 367 -8.92 4.86 -31.62
CA PRO A 367 -10.02 5.68 -31.11
C PRO A 367 -9.89 6.11 -29.66
N ARG A 368 -8.93 5.55 -28.90
CA ARG A 368 -8.68 5.91 -27.49
C ARG A 368 -8.13 7.34 -27.40
N ILE A 369 -8.21 7.92 -26.23
CA ILE A 369 -7.54 9.20 -25.98
C ILE A 369 -6.02 9.03 -26.10
N ASP A 370 -5.32 10.09 -26.50
CA ASP A 370 -3.85 10.06 -26.63
C ASP A 370 -3.10 10.27 -25.31
N ASP A 371 -3.80 10.58 -24.23
CA ASP A 371 -3.17 10.93 -22.96
C ASP A 371 -4.08 10.64 -21.75
N ILE A 372 -3.46 10.52 -20.57
CA ILE A 372 -4.14 10.41 -19.27
C ILE A 372 -4.17 11.78 -18.58
N GLY A 373 -5.15 12.01 -17.72
CA GLY A 373 -5.12 13.10 -16.76
C GLY A 373 -4.17 12.81 -15.60
N GLY A 374 -4.21 13.65 -14.57
CA GLY A 374 -3.50 13.44 -13.32
C GLY A 374 -2.39 14.46 -13.05
N ASP A 375 -2.04 15.29 -14.04
CA ASP A 375 -1.17 16.43 -13.80
C ASP A 375 -1.92 17.52 -13.01
N ILE A 376 -1.37 17.92 -11.89
CA ILE A 376 -1.83 19.10 -11.17
C ILE A 376 -1.00 20.33 -11.59
N ALA A 377 -1.49 21.53 -11.22
CA ALA A 377 -0.83 22.79 -11.58
C ALA A 377 0.58 22.97 -10.99
N LEU A 378 1.06 21.99 -10.21
CA LEU A 378 2.37 21.98 -9.57
C LEU A 378 3.24 20.87 -10.19
N PRO A 379 4.14 21.19 -11.14
CA PRO A 379 5.01 20.20 -11.80
C PRO A 379 5.85 19.36 -10.83
N SER A 380 6.16 19.90 -9.64
CA SER A 380 6.88 19.21 -8.58
C SER A 380 6.15 17.99 -8.00
N PHE A 381 4.87 17.83 -8.29
CA PHE A 381 4.05 16.71 -7.85
C PHE A 381 3.98 15.56 -8.89
N GLY A 382 4.32 15.82 -10.16
CA GLY A 382 4.21 14.80 -11.22
C GLY A 382 2.78 14.30 -11.40
N LEU A 383 2.62 12.97 -11.47
CA LEU A 383 1.33 12.28 -11.60
C LEU A 383 0.75 11.86 -10.22
N HIS A 384 1.14 12.53 -9.15
CA HIS A 384 0.84 12.16 -7.77
C HIS A 384 -0.62 11.77 -7.50
N ILE A 385 -1.58 12.47 -8.07
CA ILE A 385 -3.01 12.18 -7.80
C ILE A 385 -3.51 10.90 -8.45
N VAL A 386 -2.76 10.32 -9.38
CA VAL A 386 -3.09 9.06 -10.07
C VAL A 386 -2.05 7.96 -9.85
N ASP A 387 -1.12 8.13 -8.91
CA ASP A 387 -0.10 7.12 -8.58
C ASP A 387 -0.71 5.71 -8.43
N ALA A 388 -1.83 5.59 -7.74
CA ALA A 388 -2.52 4.30 -7.58
C ALA A 388 -3.24 3.87 -8.86
N ASN A 389 -3.96 4.77 -9.51
CA ASN A 389 -4.81 4.47 -10.65
C ASN A 389 -4.04 3.91 -11.85
N VAL A 390 -2.85 4.49 -12.14
CA VAL A 390 -2.03 4.06 -13.31
C VAL A 390 -1.57 2.60 -13.20
N ALA A 391 -1.47 2.05 -12.00
CA ALA A 391 -0.97 0.71 -11.74
C ALA A 391 -1.95 -0.18 -10.95
N MET A 392 -3.21 0.23 -10.81
CA MET A 392 -4.17 -0.42 -9.91
C MET A 392 -4.29 -1.91 -10.16
N GLY A 393 -4.44 -2.35 -11.41
CA GLY A 393 -4.54 -3.77 -11.75
C GLY A 393 -3.30 -4.57 -11.38
N ASN A 394 -2.09 -4.01 -11.62
CA ASN A 394 -0.85 -4.67 -11.20
C ASN A 394 -0.75 -4.78 -9.68
N LEU A 395 -1.11 -3.72 -8.94
CA LEU A 395 -1.07 -3.73 -7.47
C LEU A 395 -2.05 -4.74 -6.88
N VAL A 396 -3.27 -4.83 -7.43
CA VAL A 396 -4.28 -5.82 -7.03
C VAL A 396 -3.80 -7.24 -7.32
N GLU A 397 -3.24 -7.49 -8.52
CA GLU A 397 -2.67 -8.80 -8.88
C GLU A 397 -1.53 -9.20 -7.94
N ILE A 398 -0.60 -8.28 -7.64
CA ILE A 398 0.50 -8.55 -6.71
C ILE A 398 -0.05 -8.93 -5.33
N VAL A 399 -1.02 -8.19 -4.80
CA VAL A 399 -1.63 -8.50 -3.50
C VAL A 399 -2.27 -9.88 -3.53
N GLY A 400 -2.96 -10.26 -4.61
CA GLY A 400 -3.51 -11.61 -4.77
C GLY A 400 -2.44 -12.70 -4.73
N ARG A 401 -1.33 -12.53 -5.48
CA ARG A 401 -0.19 -13.46 -5.48
C ARG A 401 0.50 -13.55 -4.13
N GLN A 402 0.64 -12.42 -3.45
CA GLN A 402 1.23 -12.37 -2.11
C GLN A 402 0.32 -13.03 -1.07
N ALA A 403 -1.01 -12.86 -1.18
CA ALA A 403 -1.98 -13.56 -0.33
C ALA A 403 -1.88 -15.08 -0.47
N GLU A 404 -1.83 -15.58 -1.72
CA GLU A 404 -1.63 -17.00 -2.01
C GLU A 404 -0.32 -17.53 -1.38
N ALA A 405 0.78 -16.81 -1.57
CA ALA A 405 2.09 -17.17 -1.04
C ALA A 405 2.12 -17.15 0.50
N TYR A 406 1.48 -16.16 1.13
CA TYR A 406 1.39 -16.03 2.57
C TYR A 406 0.65 -17.20 3.21
N VAL A 407 -0.51 -17.56 2.67
CA VAL A 407 -1.30 -18.71 3.11
C VAL A 407 -0.56 -20.04 2.87
N ALA A 408 0.09 -20.19 1.71
CA ALA A 408 0.85 -21.40 1.39
C ALA A 408 2.06 -21.62 2.33
N ALA A 409 2.60 -20.54 2.92
CA ALA A 409 3.65 -20.61 3.92
C ALA A 409 3.15 -21.10 5.31
N GLY A 410 1.85 -21.27 5.48
CA GLY A 410 1.23 -21.74 6.72
C GLY A 410 1.00 -20.65 7.77
N ASN A 411 0.96 -19.40 7.32
CA ASN A 411 0.70 -18.24 8.15
C ASN A 411 -0.82 -17.96 8.26
#